data_aefdb2c12e9e79d669c258b4aa2ba509
#
_entry.id   aefdb2c12e9e79d669c258b4aa2ba509
#
_cell.length_a   1.000
_cell.length_b   1.000
_cell.length_c   1.000
_cell.angle_alpha   90.00
_cell.angle_beta   90.00
_cell.angle_gamma   90.00
#
_symmetry.space_group_name_H-M   'P 1'
#
loop_
_entity.id
_entity.type
_entity.pdbx_description
1 polymer ?
#
loop_
_entity_poly.entity_id
_entity_poly.type
_entity_poly.pdbx_seq_one_letter_code
_entity_poly.pdbx_strand_id
1 'polypeptide(L)'
;MLTVEEKTLIYVAGNPDAYPLEYFDKDTQTYAGVIPELLAEFSDQSTYEIVYYEADGTDHREELAQQKQVDLFSGYEAEEEQLNHAHELPLFSGENAYMLYFTEAAPAAFRSDLQAYLAEVSPAEMTGLLMASVETPPSSQGLYWTMGAMGAALLVMAVVLLLTVRRYRRKLKESQRNVETDETTGLGNMGYLERYYKQYINDKNRILYQAVYFYVDTDRLRRLGSGQETDEFLRYCAVILGEYTEDSDILARVSEQGFLMLRLEGSAEQTDTWLCTLLERVRDYAKRYGKPYDTNLYAGIYPLKSQDRDLNEIVFQASQGAYQAEKEEVPYLFCSQAMIQKSLQERQLQASIDQAFAQKEFQLYIQFYVDAQTLKVVGGEALSRWKHPQKGILLPSVFIPLLEREKMISRLDYYCLKEVCFFLESLLKAGVDTFFVSCNFSRETFAAADFAQKVQEILNGFTFPRELLILEITESVSVRNAAQIRQNVIALKKYGVRVALDDFGEGFTSFYDLQKYPIDGIKLDKGLVDHVTTPIGTAILKAMIQVGHELNMTILAEGIETDAQVKALQEIHCDVIQGFRFSHPLPRWEAIEQIIQNRRT
;
A
#
# COMPACT_ATOMS: atom_id res chain seq x y z
N MET A 1 29.41 -21.55 -68.13
CA MET A 1 29.56 -21.49 -66.65
C MET A 1 28.44 -20.60 -66.15
N LEU A 2 27.34 -21.21 -65.69
CA LEU A 2 26.28 -20.48 -64.99
C LEU A 2 26.77 -20.36 -63.56
N THR A 3 27.05 -19.14 -63.11
CA THR A 3 27.28 -18.83 -61.72
C THR A 3 25.96 -19.03 -61.00
N VAL A 4 25.88 -20.07 -60.18
CA VAL A 4 24.81 -20.17 -59.14
C VAL A 4 25.13 -19.06 -58.17
N GLU A 5 24.33 -17.99 -58.16
CA GLU A 5 24.38 -17.01 -57.09
C GLU A 5 23.97 -17.73 -55.81
N GLU A 6 24.83 -17.79 -54.81
CA GLU A 6 24.49 -18.30 -53.46
C GLU A 6 23.42 -17.39 -52.86
N LYS A 7 22.22 -17.95 -52.63
CA LYS A 7 21.14 -17.23 -51.94
C LYS A 7 21.51 -16.95 -50.49
N THR A 8 21.11 -15.81 -49.98
CA THR A 8 21.29 -15.46 -48.57
C THR A 8 20.27 -16.23 -47.74
N LEU A 9 20.73 -17.00 -46.76
CA LEU A 9 19.85 -17.76 -45.85
C LEU A 9 19.13 -16.81 -44.86
N ILE A 10 17.82 -16.98 -44.76
CA ILE A 10 16.95 -16.26 -43.81
C ILE A 10 16.27 -17.30 -42.90
N TYR A 11 16.51 -17.17 -41.64
CA TYR A 11 15.97 -18.10 -40.64
C TYR A 11 14.66 -17.60 -40.07
N VAL A 12 13.65 -18.47 -40.08
CA VAL A 12 12.27 -18.16 -39.62
C VAL A 12 11.87 -19.06 -38.49
N ALA A 13 11.35 -18.48 -37.42
CA ALA A 13 10.63 -19.22 -36.36
C ALA A 13 9.12 -19.12 -36.60
N GLY A 14 8.55 -20.16 -37.22
CA GLY A 14 7.13 -20.20 -37.54
C GLY A 14 6.25 -20.47 -36.32
N ASN A 15 4.95 -20.13 -36.42
CA ASN A 15 3.95 -20.44 -35.39
C ASN A 15 3.32 -21.83 -35.66
N PRO A 16 3.60 -22.86 -34.83
CA PRO A 16 3.13 -24.20 -35.11
C PRO A 16 1.62 -24.39 -34.92
N ASP A 17 0.93 -23.43 -34.28
CA ASP A 17 -0.45 -23.57 -33.85
C ASP A 17 -1.44 -22.58 -34.50
N ALA A 18 -0.99 -21.83 -35.52
CA ALA A 18 -1.80 -20.79 -36.19
C ALA A 18 -2.52 -21.28 -37.46
N TYR A 19 -3.02 -22.54 -37.48
CA TYR A 19 -3.78 -23.06 -38.63
C TYR A 19 -5.00 -22.19 -38.99
N PRO A 20 -5.32 -21.95 -40.27
CA PRO A 20 -4.66 -22.41 -41.49
C PRO A 20 -3.55 -21.46 -41.96
N LEU A 21 -3.21 -20.42 -41.21
CA LEU A 21 -2.22 -19.41 -41.61
C LEU A 21 -0.82 -19.98 -41.60
N GLU A 22 -0.46 -20.64 -40.54
CA GLU A 22 0.83 -21.29 -40.37
C GLU A 22 0.71 -22.39 -39.31
N TYR A 23 1.22 -23.56 -39.59
CA TYR A 23 1.19 -24.69 -38.62
C TYR A 23 2.30 -25.68 -38.96
N PHE A 24 2.78 -26.39 -37.95
CA PHE A 24 3.74 -27.46 -38.15
C PHE A 24 3.02 -28.76 -38.49
N ASP A 25 3.21 -29.26 -39.68
CA ASP A 25 2.68 -30.53 -40.15
C ASP A 25 3.57 -31.68 -39.67
N LYS A 26 3.03 -32.49 -38.77
CA LYS A 26 3.71 -33.62 -38.14
C LYS A 26 3.96 -34.80 -39.11
N ASP A 27 3.19 -34.89 -40.18
CA ASP A 27 3.33 -35.96 -41.15
C ASP A 27 4.45 -35.66 -42.15
N THR A 28 4.59 -34.43 -42.58
CA THR A 28 5.66 -33.97 -43.50
C THR A 28 6.88 -33.43 -42.76
N GLN A 29 6.79 -33.17 -41.47
CA GLN A 29 7.84 -32.54 -40.62
C GLN A 29 8.26 -31.17 -41.18
N THR A 30 7.31 -30.40 -41.71
CA THR A 30 7.52 -29.06 -42.26
C THR A 30 6.42 -28.10 -41.83
N TYR A 31 6.71 -26.81 -41.88
CA TYR A 31 5.68 -25.78 -41.74
C TYR A 31 4.83 -25.71 -42.98
N ALA A 32 3.51 -25.62 -42.81
CA ALA A 32 2.52 -25.54 -43.88
C ALA A 32 1.50 -24.45 -43.58
N GLY A 33 0.74 -24.02 -44.59
CA GLY A 33 -0.26 -22.97 -44.50
C GLY A 33 0.09 -21.77 -45.39
N VAL A 34 -0.70 -20.71 -45.28
CA VAL A 34 -0.59 -19.53 -46.14
C VAL A 34 0.77 -18.84 -46.03
N ILE A 35 1.31 -18.73 -44.83
CA ILE A 35 2.57 -18.00 -44.59
C ILE A 35 3.77 -18.73 -45.14
N PRO A 36 3.95 -20.05 -44.92
CA PRO A 36 5.01 -20.81 -45.55
C PRO A 36 4.95 -20.79 -47.09
N GLU A 37 3.75 -20.83 -47.68
CA GLU A 37 3.58 -20.74 -49.13
C GLU A 37 4.01 -19.37 -49.69
N LEU A 38 3.56 -18.26 -49.05
CA LEU A 38 3.98 -16.90 -49.41
C LEU A 38 5.50 -16.69 -49.32
N LEU A 39 6.10 -17.17 -48.24
CA LEU A 39 7.54 -17.04 -48.04
C LEU A 39 8.33 -17.94 -49.02
N ALA A 40 7.78 -19.08 -49.41
CA ALA A 40 8.36 -19.95 -50.43
C ALA A 40 8.33 -19.27 -51.81
N GLU A 41 7.19 -18.68 -52.22
CA GLU A 41 7.07 -17.91 -53.46
C GLU A 41 8.04 -16.71 -53.51
N PHE A 42 8.16 -15.98 -52.40
CA PHE A 42 9.14 -14.90 -52.26
C PHE A 42 10.57 -15.44 -52.41
N SER A 43 10.88 -16.56 -51.77
CA SER A 43 12.19 -17.22 -51.86
C SER A 43 12.54 -17.59 -53.32
N ASP A 44 11.55 -18.08 -54.09
CA ASP A 44 11.76 -18.48 -55.48
C ASP A 44 12.06 -17.29 -56.43
N GLN A 45 11.50 -16.11 -56.11
CA GLN A 45 11.63 -14.89 -56.91
C GLN A 45 12.74 -13.94 -56.42
N SER A 46 13.44 -14.30 -55.35
CA SER A 46 14.43 -13.43 -54.71
C SER A 46 15.82 -14.08 -54.58
N THR A 47 16.77 -13.31 -54.08
CA THR A 47 18.13 -13.76 -53.72
C THR A 47 18.22 -14.36 -52.32
N TYR A 48 17.08 -14.66 -51.72
CA TYR A 48 16.98 -15.19 -50.34
C TYR A 48 16.49 -16.63 -50.37
N GLU A 49 16.95 -17.43 -49.42
CA GLU A 49 16.46 -18.78 -49.14
C GLU A 49 15.88 -18.84 -47.73
N ILE A 50 14.62 -19.21 -47.59
CA ILE A 50 13.89 -19.27 -46.33
C ILE A 50 14.08 -20.63 -45.67
N VAL A 51 14.55 -20.60 -44.42
CA VAL A 51 14.80 -21.81 -43.62
C VAL A 51 14.02 -21.71 -42.33
N TYR A 52 13.06 -22.61 -42.14
CA TYR A 52 12.30 -22.70 -40.92
C TYR A 52 13.06 -23.44 -39.83
N TYR A 53 13.07 -22.86 -38.61
CA TYR A 53 13.48 -23.56 -37.42
C TYR A 53 12.28 -24.31 -36.81
N GLU A 54 12.53 -25.51 -36.33
CA GLU A 54 11.56 -26.28 -35.56
C GLU A 54 11.43 -25.62 -34.18
N ALA A 55 10.28 -24.99 -33.90
CA ALA A 55 9.99 -24.32 -32.63
C ALA A 55 8.93 -25.09 -31.88
N ASP A 56 9.27 -25.61 -30.71
CA ASP A 56 8.36 -26.31 -29.79
C ASP A 56 7.66 -25.29 -28.88
N GLY A 57 6.65 -24.58 -29.43
CA GLY A 57 5.83 -23.63 -28.68
C GLY A 57 6.35 -22.19 -28.63
N THR A 58 5.58 -21.31 -27.97
CA THR A 58 5.82 -19.85 -27.91
C THR A 58 7.13 -19.50 -27.21
N ASP A 59 7.43 -20.16 -26.10
CA ASP A 59 8.63 -19.89 -25.29
C ASP A 59 9.92 -20.14 -26.07
N HIS A 60 9.96 -21.19 -26.92
CA HIS A 60 11.12 -21.51 -27.73
C HIS A 60 11.33 -20.49 -28.85
N ARG A 61 10.27 -19.95 -29.46
CA ARG A 61 10.37 -18.86 -30.45
C ARG A 61 10.95 -17.59 -29.83
N GLU A 62 10.53 -17.24 -28.61
CA GLU A 62 11.06 -16.08 -27.85
C GLU A 62 12.56 -16.25 -27.57
N GLU A 63 13.00 -17.44 -27.18
CA GLU A 63 14.42 -17.72 -26.95
C GLU A 63 15.24 -17.58 -28.22
N LEU A 64 14.77 -18.12 -29.36
CA LEU A 64 15.45 -18.02 -30.66
C LEU A 64 15.57 -16.57 -31.10
N ALA A 65 14.54 -15.76 -30.93
CA ALA A 65 14.54 -14.33 -31.25
C ALA A 65 15.50 -13.53 -30.37
N GLN A 66 15.47 -13.77 -29.04
CA GLN A 66 16.37 -13.10 -28.10
C GLN A 66 17.84 -13.46 -28.29
N GLN A 67 18.13 -14.70 -28.70
CA GLN A 67 19.47 -15.16 -28.99
C GLN A 67 19.97 -14.74 -30.38
N LYS A 68 19.17 -14.01 -31.17
CA LYS A 68 19.45 -13.60 -32.58
C LYS A 68 19.76 -14.79 -33.48
N GLN A 69 19.11 -15.91 -33.28
CA GLN A 69 19.25 -17.12 -34.08
C GLN A 69 18.29 -17.17 -35.26
N VAL A 70 17.28 -16.29 -35.26
CA VAL A 70 16.30 -16.14 -36.34
C VAL A 70 16.22 -14.70 -36.80
N ASP A 71 15.88 -14.51 -38.06
CA ASP A 71 15.71 -13.21 -38.73
C ASP A 71 14.24 -12.75 -38.69
N LEU A 72 13.31 -13.72 -38.72
CA LEU A 72 11.89 -13.50 -38.86
C LEU A 72 11.12 -14.46 -37.94
N PHE A 73 10.03 -13.99 -37.36
CA PHE A 73 9.03 -14.84 -36.70
C PHE A 73 7.62 -14.28 -36.96
N SER A 74 6.60 -15.12 -36.77
CA SER A 74 5.21 -14.79 -37.07
C SER A 74 4.32 -15.05 -35.85
N GLY A 75 3.25 -14.27 -35.65
CA GLY A 75 2.33 -14.44 -34.54
C GLY A 75 1.16 -13.46 -34.53
N TYR A 76 0.24 -13.63 -33.59
CA TYR A 76 -0.85 -12.69 -33.34
C TYR A 76 -0.36 -11.49 -32.52
N GLU A 77 -0.82 -10.27 -32.85
CA GLU A 77 -0.42 -9.03 -32.21
C GLU A 77 -0.53 -9.05 -30.67
N ALA A 78 -1.55 -9.71 -30.13
CA ALA A 78 -1.79 -9.81 -28.70
C ALA A 78 -0.87 -10.81 -27.95
N GLU A 79 -0.18 -11.70 -28.67
CA GLU A 79 0.65 -12.75 -28.07
C GLU A 79 2.13 -12.35 -27.99
N GLU A 80 2.56 -11.37 -28.78
CA GLU A 80 3.96 -11.04 -29.03
C GLU A 80 4.40 -9.67 -28.45
N GLU A 81 3.58 -9.01 -27.61
CA GLU A 81 3.89 -7.70 -27.00
C GLU A 81 5.19 -7.65 -26.17
N GLN A 82 5.75 -8.80 -25.81
CA GLN A 82 6.95 -8.88 -24.96
C GLN A 82 8.26 -9.07 -25.72
N LEU A 83 8.20 -9.27 -27.05
CA LEU A 83 9.38 -9.48 -27.87
C LEU A 83 10.00 -8.15 -28.33
N ASN A 84 11.30 -8.00 -28.12
CA ASN A 84 12.09 -6.90 -28.67
C ASN A 84 12.24 -7.09 -30.19
N HIS A 85 11.28 -6.57 -30.97
CA HIS A 85 11.32 -6.59 -32.42
C HIS A 85 11.71 -5.20 -32.97
N ALA A 86 12.49 -5.20 -34.03
CA ALA A 86 12.96 -3.96 -34.65
C ALA A 86 11.92 -3.35 -35.60
N HIS A 87 11.10 -4.19 -36.25
CA HIS A 87 10.07 -3.78 -37.21
C HIS A 87 8.95 -4.81 -37.29
N GLU A 88 7.73 -4.32 -37.52
CA GLU A 88 6.50 -5.11 -37.62
C GLU A 88 5.92 -4.95 -39.03
N LEU A 89 5.37 -6.04 -39.59
CA LEU A 89 4.67 -6.04 -40.86
C LEU A 89 3.33 -6.77 -40.71
N PRO A 90 2.18 -6.06 -40.76
CA PRO A 90 0.88 -6.70 -40.71
C PRO A 90 0.57 -7.47 -41.98
N LEU A 91 0.21 -8.75 -41.86
CA LEU A 91 -0.26 -9.59 -42.95
C LEU A 91 -1.78 -9.62 -43.07
N PHE A 92 -2.46 -9.64 -41.93
CA PHE A 92 -3.92 -9.61 -41.85
C PHE A 92 -4.34 -8.56 -40.84
N SER A 93 -5.33 -7.71 -41.18
CA SER A 93 -5.86 -6.64 -40.34
C SER A 93 -7.19 -7.05 -39.71
N GLY A 94 -7.38 -6.77 -38.40
CA GLY A 94 -8.62 -7.04 -37.66
C GLY A 94 -8.36 -7.09 -36.15
N GLU A 95 -9.36 -7.49 -35.35
CA GLU A 95 -9.23 -7.61 -33.89
C GLU A 95 -8.15 -8.63 -33.43
N ASN A 96 -7.64 -9.50 -34.35
CA ASN A 96 -6.51 -10.40 -34.12
C ASN A 96 -5.62 -10.32 -35.36
N ALA A 97 -4.88 -9.23 -35.50
CA ALA A 97 -3.92 -9.07 -36.61
C ALA A 97 -2.85 -10.15 -36.50
N TYR A 98 -2.52 -10.78 -37.65
CA TYR A 98 -1.38 -11.68 -37.76
C TYR A 98 -0.21 -10.93 -38.35
N MET A 99 0.93 -10.95 -37.67
CA MET A 99 2.08 -10.09 -37.94
C MET A 99 3.31 -10.90 -38.30
N LEU A 100 4.16 -10.33 -39.12
CA LEU A 100 5.55 -10.75 -39.24
C LEU A 100 6.44 -9.78 -38.48
N TYR A 101 7.29 -10.31 -37.63
CA TYR A 101 8.21 -9.56 -36.79
C TYR A 101 9.65 -9.81 -37.24
N PHE A 102 10.36 -8.76 -37.57
CA PHE A 102 11.78 -8.83 -37.90
C PHE A 102 12.63 -8.62 -36.67
N THR A 103 13.57 -9.50 -36.42
CA THR A 103 14.55 -9.32 -35.36
C THR A 103 15.64 -8.32 -35.78
N GLU A 104 16.50 -7.91 -34.85
CA GLU A 104 17.67 -7.09 -35.17
C GLU A 104 18.67 -7.81 -36.07
N ALA A 105 18.65 -9.14 -36.12
CA ALA A 105 19.52 -9.95 -36.98
C ALA A 105 19.16 -9.86 -38.48
N ALA A 106 17.89 -9.59 -38.80
CA ALA A 106 17.37 -9.56 -40.15
C ALA A 106 18.09 -8.49 -41.02
N PRO A 107 18.64 -8.84 -42.18
CA PRO A 107 19.28 -7.88 -43.08
C PRO A 107 18.31 -6.77 -43.49
N ALA A 108 18.77 -5.51 -43.50
CA ALA A 108 17.91 -4.36 -43.86
C ALA A 108 17.38 -4.46 -45.30
N ALA A 109 18.17 -5.01 -46.24
CA ALA A 109 17.73 -5.24 -47.61
C ALA A 109 16.60 -6.27 -47.67
N PHE A 110 16.72 -7.40 -46.97
CA PHE A 110 15.68 -8.43 -46.88
C PHE A 110 14.35 -7.86 -46.40
N ARG A 111 14.36 -7.03 -45.35
CA ARG A 111 13.15 -6.39 -44.82
C ARG A 111 12.44 -5.53 -45.87
N SER A 112 13.22 -4.71 -46.59
CA SER A 112 12.70 -3.84 -47.66
C SER A 112 12.11 -4.65 -48.81
N ASP A 113 12.80 -5.72 -49.22
CA ASP A 113 12.41 -6.54 -50.35
C ASP A 113 11.16 -7.38 -50.03
N LEU A 114 11.10 -7.99 -48.84
CA LEU A 114 9.91 -8.72 -48.41
C LEU A 114 8.70 -7.79 -48.24
N GLN A 115 8.90 -6.59 -47.69
CA GLN A 115 7.85 -5.59 -47.56
C GLN A 115 7.30 -5.14 -48.91
N ALA A 116 8.19 -4.94 -49.91
CA ALA A 116 7.79 -4.60 -51.26
C ALA A 116 7.00 -5.73 -51.94
N TYR A 117 7.47 -6.98 -51.80
CA TYR A 117 6.78 -8.17 -52.31
C TYR A 117 5.37 -8.30 -51.73
N LEU A 118 5.22 -8.23 -50.40
CA LEU A 118 3.92 -8.37 -49.75
C LEU A 118 2.94 -7.23 -50.07
N ALA A 119 3.45 -6.04 -50.41
CA ALA A 119 2.62 -4.92 -50.86
C ALA A 119 2.07 -5.14 -52.30
N GLU A 120 2.67 -6.01 -53.10
CA GLU A 120 2.20 -6.37 -54.45
C GLU A 120 1.18 -7.53 -54.42
N VAL A 121 1.15 -8.35 -53.36
CA VAL A 121 0.20 -9.47 -53.20
C VAL A 121 -1.21 -8.93 -53.08
N SER A 122 -2.06 -9.26 -54.04
CA SER A 122 -3.45 -8.78 -54.03
C SER A 122 -4.31 -9.50 -52.98
N PRO A 123 -5.37 -8.87 -52.45
CA PRO A 123 -6.32 -9.54 -51.55
C PRO A 123 -6.99 -10.78 -52.15
N ALA A 124 -7.08 -10.84 -53.49
CA ALA A 124 -7.64 -11.99 -54.19
C ALA A 124 -6.65 -13.19 -54.22
N GLU A 125 -5.36 -12.93 -54.35
CA GLU A 125 -4.31 -13.95 -54.28
C GLU A 125 -4.21 -14.50 -52.84
N MET A 126 -4.23 -13.65 -51.85
CA MET A 126 -4.27 -14.04 -50.43
C MET A 126 -5.48 -14.92 -50.12
N THR A 127 -6.65 -14.56 -50.66
CA THR A 127 -7.87 -15.38 -50.52
C THR A 127 -7.75 -16.70 -51.27
N GLY A 128 -7.08 -16.71 -52.42
CA GLY A 128 -6.79 -17.91 -53.22
C GLY A 128 -5.92 -18.92 -52.45
N LEU A 129 -4.86 -18.44 -51.82
CA LEU A 129 -3.97 -19.25 -50.97
C LEU A 129 -4.70 -19.80 -49.74
N LEU A 130 -5.54 -18.99 -49.12
CA LEU A 130 -6.43 -19.44 -48.01
C LEU A 130 -7.40 -20.52 -48.43
N MET A 131 -7.95 -20.47 -49.66
CA MET A 131 -8.84 -21.47 -50.20
C MET A 131 -8.10 -22.74 -50.67
N ALA A 132 -6.92 -22.59 -51.23
CA ALA A 132 -6.09 -23.72 -51.70
C ALA A 132 -5.59 -24.59 -50.54
N SER A 133 -5.28 -23.97 -49.39
CA SER A 133 -4.87 -24.71 -48.19
C SER A 133 -6.04 -25.51 -47.52
N VAL A 134 -7.27 -25.40 -48.01
CA VAL A 134 -8.49 -26.07 -47.53
C VAL A 134 -9.03 -27.12 -48.52
N GLU A 135 -8.53 -27.23 -49.76
CA GLU A 135 -9.11 -28.12 -50.81
C GLU A 135 -8.42 -29.46 -50.93
N THR A 136 -9.27 -30.53 -51.00
CA THR A 136 -8.92 -31.88 -51.47
C THR A 136 -9.35 -32.10 -52.92
N PRO A 137 -8.68 -32.99 -53.72
CA PRO A 137 -8.82 -33.07 -55.19
C PRO A 137 -10.10 -33.80 -55.64
N PRO A 138 -10.56 -33.57 -56.90
CA PRO A 138 -11.87 -34.04 -57.37
C PRO A 138 -11.84 -35.46 -57.95
N SER A 139 -12.84 -36.28 -57.69
CA SER A 139 -13.17 -37.51 -58.40
C SER A 139 -14.57 -37.51 -58.93
N SER A 140 -14.69 -37.83 -60.20
CA SER A 140 -15.88 -37.89 -61.00
C SER A 140 -16.71 -39.15 -60.69
N GLN A 141 -17.98 -39.03 -60.29
CA GLN A 141 -19.12 -39.90 -60.69
C GLN A 141 -20.45 -39.37 -60.13
N GLY A 142 -21.42 -39.26 -60.98
CA GLY A 142 -22.60 -38.46 -60.85
C GLY A 142 -23.66 -38.81 -59.81
N LEU A 143 -24.52 -37.91 -59.66
CA LEU A 143 -25.88 -37.73 -59.06
C LEU A 143 -26.18 -38.29 -57.65
N TYR A 144 -25.59 -39.41 -57.25
CA TYR A 144 -25.70 -39.92 -55.86
C TYR A 144 -24.75 -39.20 -54.89
N TRP A 145 -23.72 -38.58 -55.43
CA TRP A 145 -22.73 -37.87 -54.65
C TRP A 145 -23.19 -36.46 -54.25
N THR A 146 -24.12 -35.84 -54.99
CA THR A 146 -24.58 -34.48 -54.65
C THR A 146 -25.43 -34.44 -53.39
N MET A 147 -26.23 -35.49 -53.14
CA MET A 147 -26.96 -35.58 -51.87
C MET A 147 -26.07 -36.00 -50.68
N GLY A 148 -25.05 -36.84 -50.97
CA GLY A 148 -24.03 -37.18 -49.98
C GLY A 148 -23.10 -35.99 -49.67
N ALA A 149 -22.72 -35.23 -50.68
CA ALA A 149 -21.88 -34.02 -50.52
C ALA A 149 -22.60 -32.90 -49.74
N MET A 150 -23.92 -32.71 -49.98
CA MET A 150 -24.72 -31.77 -49.18
C MET A 150 -24.83 -32.21 -47.72
N GLY A 151 -25.01 -33.52 -47.47
CA GLY A 151 -25.00 -34.08 -46.14
C GLY A 151 -23.63 -33.96 -45.44
N ALA A 152 -22.56 -34.27 -46.21
CA ALA A 152 -21.19 -34.11 -45.72
C ALA A 152 -20.81 -32.63 -45.48
N ALA A 153 -21.21 -31.71 -46.38
CA ALA A 153 -21.02 -30.28 -46.18
C ALA A 153 -21.78 -29.72 -44.96
N LEU A 154 -23.01 -30.18 -44.72
CA LEU A 154 -23.76 -29.83 -43.54
C LEU A 154 -23.13 -30.42 -42.25
N LEU A 155 -22.57 -31.62 -42.36
CA LEU A 155 -21.88 -32.27 -41.24
C LEU A 155 -20.53 -31.59 -40.95
N VAL A 156 -19.78 -31.20 -41.97
CA VAL A 156 -18.56 -30.40 -41.87
C VAL A 156 -18.88 -29.01 -41.33
N MET A 157 -19.94 -28.36 -41.82
CA MET A 157 -20.38 -27.06 -41.32
C MET A 157 -20.85 -27.17 -39.84
N ALA A 158 -21.53 -28.23 -39.46
CA ALA A 158 -21.90 -28.49 -38.07
C ALA A 158 -20.67 -28.77 -37.19
N VAL A 159 -19.67 -29.49 -37.69
CA VAL A 159 -18.41 -29.75 -36.98
C VAL A 159 -17.59 -28.47 -36.88
N VAL A 160 -17.46 -27.69 -37.95
CA VAL A 160 -16.81 -26.38 -37.95
C VAL A 160 -17.53 -25.42 -37.01
N LEU A 161 -18.85 -25.37 -37.02
CA LEU A 161 -19.63 -24.56 -36.10
C LEU A 161 -19.41 -25.01 -34.63
N LEU A 162 -19.34 -26.32 -34.42
CA LEU A 162 -19.12 -26.91 -33.09
C LEU A 162 -17.68 -26.65 -32.60
N LEU A 163 -16.71 -26.68 -33.50
CA LEU A 163 -15.31 -26.32 -33.22
C LEU A 163 -15.12 -24.82 -33.02
N THR A 164 -15.75 -23.98 -33.83
CA THR A 164 -15.74 -22.52 -33.64
C THR A 164 -16.46 -22.11 -32.37
N VAL A 165 -17.61 -22.71 -32.04
CA VAL A 165 -18.31 -22.50 -30.76
C VAL A 165 -17.45 -22.98 -29.58
N ARG A 166 -16.76 -24.13 -29.73
CA ARG A 166 -15.81 -24.61 -28.70
C ARG A 166 -14.59 -23.69 -28.57
N ARG A 167 -14.01 -23.20 -29.70
CA ARG A 167 -12.93 -22.22 -29.69
C ARG A 167 -13.39 -20.89 -29.09
N TYR A 168 -14.55 -20.39 -29.52
CA TYR A 168 -15.11 -19.16 -28.96
C TYR A 168 -15.39 -19.28 -27.46
N ARG A 169 -15.92 -20.44 -27.00
CA ARG A 169 -16.10 -20.74 -25.58
C ARG A 169 -14.77 -20.88 -24.83
N ARG A 170 -13.71 -21.41 -25.47
CA ARG A 170 -12.36 -21.45 -24.89
C ARG A 170 -11.75 -20.06 -24.80
N LYS A 171 -11.76 -19.28 -25.90
CA LYS A 171 -11.31 -17.88 -25.91
C LYS A 171 -12.10 -17.01 -24.93
N LEU A 172 -13.42 -17.20 -24.84
CA LEU A 172 -14.25 -16.50 -23.86
C LEU A 172 -13.86 -16.89 -22.41
N LYS A 173 -13.58 -18.17 -22.18
CA LYS A 173 -13.08 -18.65 -20.88
C LYS A 173 -11.66 -18.16 -20.57
N GLU A 174 -10.79 -18.08 -21.56
CA GLU A 174 -9.43 -17.54 -21.42
C GLU A 174 -9.47 -16.03 -21.20
N SER A 175 -10.23 -15.29 -22.01
CA SER A 175 -10.47 -13.85 -21.80
C SER A 175 -11.12 -13.57 -20.44
N GLN A 176 -12.08 -14.37 -20.01
CA GLN A 176 -12.67 -14.25 -18.67
C GLN A 176 -11.67 -14.62 -17.57
N ARG A 177 -10.78 -15.59 -17.79
CA ARG A 177 -9.71 -15.92 -16.85
C ARG A 177 -8.73 -14.76 -16.68
N ASN A 178 -8.30 -14.13 -17.77
CA ASN A 178 -7.37 -12.99 -17.71
C ASN A 178 -7.99 -11.77 -17.01
N VAL A 179 -9.31 -11.56 -17.14
CA VAL A 179 -10.03 -10.48 -16.42
C VAL A 179 -10.29 -10.82 -14.94
N GLU A 180 -10.27 -12.10 -14.57
CA GLU A 180 -10.63 -12.57 -13.22
C GLU A 180 -9.44 -13.04 -12.38
N THR A 181 -8.22 -12.97 -12.91
CA THR A 181 -6.98 -13.30 -12.20
C THR A 181 -6.22 -12.05 -11.76
N ASP A 182 -5.51 -12.14 -10.66
CA ASP A 182 -4.55 -11.12 -10.22
C ASP A 182 -3.17 -11.44 -10.80
N GLU A 183 -2.61 -10.53 -11.58
CA GLU A 183 -1.34 -10.71 -12.30
C GLU A 183 -0.15 -11.00 -11.39
N THR A 184 -0.12 -10.42 -10.20
CA THR A 184 1.00 -10.59 -9.26
C THR A 184 1.01 -11.97 -8.62
N THR A 185 -0.15 -12.49 -8.22
CA THR A 185 -0.27 -13.69 -7.40
C THR A 185 -0.83 -14.91 -8.12
N GLY A 186 -1.47 -14.70 -9.28
CA GLY A 186 -2.16 -15.76 -10.02
C GLY A 186 -3.47 -16.24 -9.37
N LEU A 187 -3.88 -15.69 -8.24
CA LEU A 187 -5.17 -15.98 -7.59
C LEU A 187 -6.31 -15.29 -8.33
N GLY A 188 -7.54 -15.71 -8.05
CA GLY A 188 -8.72 -14.96 -8.45
C GLY A 188 -8.68 -13.52 -7.90
N ASN A 189 -9.17 -12.55 -8.67
CA ASN A 189 -9.33 -11.16 -8.24
C ASN A 189 -10.75 -10.89 -7.70
N MET A 190 -11.10 -9.63 -7.46
CA MET A 190 -12.43 -9.25 -6.97
C MET A 190 -13.56 -9.68 -7.90
N GLY A 191 -13.37 -9.61 -9.23
CA GLY A 191 -14.36 -10.09 -10.21
C GLY A 191 -14.60 -11.59 -10.15
N TYR A 192 -13.53 -12.36 -9.96
CA TYR A 192 -13.62 -13.80 -9.67
C TYR A 192 -14.45 -14.06 -8.41
N LEU A 193 -14.12 -13.36 -7.32
CA LEU A 193 -14.79 -13.51 -6.03
C LEU A 193 -16.29 -13.21 -6.13
N GLU A 194 -16.67 -12.10 -6.81
CA GLU A 194 -18.07 -11.73 -7.02
C GLU A 194 -18.88 -12.80 -7.78
N ARG A 195 -18.28 -13.35 -8.83
CA ARG A 195 -18.94 -14.39 -9.62
C ARG A 195 -19.19 -15.65 -8.79
N TYR A 196 -18.18 -16.11 -8.07
CA TYR A 196 -18.30 -17.32 -7.25
C TYR A 196 -19.19 -17.08 -6.02
N TYR A 197 -19.13 -15.92 -5.40
CA TYR A 197 -20.04 -15.54 -4.33
C TYR A 197 -21.51 -15.65 -4.77
N LYS A 198 -21.86 -15.04 -5.92
CA LYS A 198 -23.20 -15.10 -6.49
C LYS A 198 -23.63 -16.52 -6.90
N GLN A 199 -22.67 -17.36 -7.30
CA GLN A 199 -22.94 -18.73 -7.76
C GLN A 199 -23.14 -19.71 -6.60
N TYR A 200 -22.36 -19.63 -5.55
CA TYR A 200 -22.31 -20.64 -4.49
C TYR A 200 -22.92 -20.20 -3.17
N ILE A 201 -22.95 -18.89 -2.86
CA ILE A 201 -23.47 -18.37 -1.60
C ILE A 201 -24.84 -17.71 -1.83
N ASN A 202 -25.86 -18.27 -1.18
CA ASN A 202 -27.26 -17.84 -1.29
C ASN A 202 -27.88 -17.61 0.10
N ASP A 203 -29.13 -17.15 0.14
CA ASP A 203 -29.80 -16.79 1.40
C ASP A 203 -29.94 -17.96 2.40
N LYS A 204 -29.82 -19.23 1.93
CA LYS A 204 -29.96 -20.43 2.80
C LYS A 204 -28.65 -20.85 3.44
N ASN A 205 -27.51 -20.66 2.73
CA ASN A 205 -26.19 -21.12 3.21
C ASN A 205 -25.26 -20.01 3.66
N ARG A 206 -25.60 -18.73 3.42
CA ARG A 206 -24.75 -17.58 3.75
C ARG A 206 -24.28 -17.59 5.20
N ILE A 207 -25.17 -17.84 6.14
CA ILE A 207 -24.86 -17.85 7.57
C ILE A 207 -23.90 -18.97 8.01
N LEU A 208 -23.59 -19.91 7.11
CA LEU A 208 -22.63 -20.97 7.35
C LEU A 208 -21.21 -20.57 6.93
N TYR A 209 -21.05 -19.40 6.32
CA TYR A 209 -19.76 -18.91 5.84
C TYR A 209 -19.22 -17.79 6.73
N GLN A 210 -17.91 -17.72 6.78
CA GLN A 210 -17.16 -16.59 7.31
C GLN A 210 -16.24 -16.03 6.25
N ALA A 211 -16.07 -14.71 6.26
CA ALA A 211 -15.07 -14.02 5.45
C ALA A 211 -13.81 -13.81 6.29
N VAL A 212 -12.69 -14.33 5.84
CA VAL A 212 -11.38 -14.13 6.46
C VAL A 212 -10.56 -13.23 5.55
N TYR A 213 -10.34 -12.00 5.97
CA TYR A 213 -9.49 -11.05 5.25
C TYR A 213 -8.08 -11.11 5.80
N PHE A 214 -7.11 -11.29 4.91
CA PHE A 214 -5.69 -11.32 5.24
C PHE A 214 -5.04 -10.04 4.75
N TYR A 215 -4.41 -9.30 5.66
CA TYR A 215 -3.77 -8.03 5.41
C TYR A 215 -2.25 -8.14 5.41
N VAL A 216 -1.61 -7.53 4.42
CA VAL A 216 -0.15 -7.35 4.29
C VAL A 216 0.17 -5.87 4.22
N ASP A 217 1.00 -5.35 5.11
CA ASP A 217 1.51 -3.97 5.02
C ASP A 217 2.57 -3.86 3.89
N THR A 218 2.06 -3.74 2.67
CA THR A 218 2.91 -3.62 1.47
C THR A 218 3.72 -2.33 1.45
N ASP A 219 3.22 -1.26 2.07
CA ASP A 219 3.92 0.03 2.15
C ASP A 219 5.14 -0.06 3.06
N ARG A 220 5.01 -0.76 4.20
CA ARG A 220 6.14 -1.07 5.08
C ARG A 220 7.17 -1.94 4.36
N LEU A 221 6.73 -2.99 3.68
CA LEU A 221 7.63 -3.91 2.96
C LEU A 221 8.38 -3.19 1.84
N ARG A 222 7.72 -2.33 1.06
CA ARG A 222 8.36 -1.52 0.02
C ARG A 222 9.39 -0.53 0.58
N ARG A 223 9.17 -0.01 1.79
CA ARG A 223 10.13 0.89 2.47
C ARG A 223 11.35 0.15 3.03
N LEU A 224 11.19 -1.09 3.48
CA LEU A 224 12.25 -1.90 4.08
C LEU A 224 13.04 -2.71 3.05
N GLY A 225 12.42 -3.06 1.92
CA GLY A 225 12.97 -3.83 0.81
C GLY A 225 12.77 -3.12 -0.54
N SER A 226 12.37 -3.88 -1.54
CA SER A 226 12.04 -3.39 -2.88
C SER A 226 10.61 -3.77 -3.29
N GLY A 227 10.09 -3.17 -4.37
CA GLY A 227 8.81 -3.57 -4.95
C GLY A 227 8.80 -5.03 -5.38
N GLN A 228 9.89 -5.51 -6.00
CA GLN A 228 10.05 -6.90 -6.40
C GLN A 228 10.00 -7.87 -5.21
N GLU A 229 10.66 -7.53 -4.11
CA GLU A 229 10.62 -8.36 -2.88
C GLU A 229 9.23 -8.39 -2.25
N THR A 230 8.49 -7.30 -2.34
CA THR A 230 7.08 -7.24 -1.90
C THR A 230 6.21 -8.16 -2.74
N ASP A 231 6.38 -8.17 -4.08
CA ASP A 231 5.65 -9.06 -4.97
C ASP A 231 6.01 -10.54 -4.75
N GLU A 232 7.28 -10.85 -4.47
CA GLU A 232 7.73 -12.19 -4.09
C GLU A 232 7.05 -12.67 -2.80
N PHE A 233 6.95 -11.79 -1.81
CA PHE A 233 6.25 -12.11 -0.57
C PHE A 233 4.75 -12.31 -0.78
N LEU A 234 4.11 -11.48 -1.61
CA LEU A 234 2.68 -11.64 -1.95
C LEU A 234 2.42 -12.96 -2.67
N ARG A 235 3.30 -13.38 -3.60
CA ARG A 235 3.21 -14.70 -4.24
C ARG A 235 3.37 -15.84 -3.23
N TYR A 236 4.30 -15.69 -2.30
CA TYR A 236 4.46 -16.66 -1.23
C TYR A 236 3.19 -16.77 -0.36
N CYS A 237 2.61 -15.64 0.05
CA CYS A 237 1.33 -15.62 0.78
C CYS A 237 0.24 -16.33 -0.02
N ALA A 238 0.12 -16.05 -1.32
CA ALA A 238 -0.86 -16.69 -2.20
C ALA A 238 -0.73 -18.21 -2.25
N VAL A 239 0.51 -18.72 -2.34
CA VAL A 239 0.79 -20.17 -2.31
C VAL A 239 0.38 -20.78 -0.97
N ILE A 240 0.79 -20.17 0.13
CA ILE A 240 0.45 -20.68 1.47
C ILE A 240 -1.08 -20.64 1.69
N LEU A 241 -1.73 -19.52 1.38
CA LEU A 241 -3.19 -19.43 1.50
C LEU A 241 -3.89 -20.49 0.65
N GLY A 242 -3.39 -20.75 -0.58
CA GLY A 242 -3.91 -21.81 -1.45
C GLY A 242 -3.74 -23.21 -0.88
N GLU A 243 -2.62 -23.51 -0.20
CA GLU A 243 -2.41 -24.81 0.46
C GLU A 243 -3.37 -25.06 1.64
N TYR A 244 -3.91 -24.01 2.25
CA TYR A 244 -4.86 -24.07 3.36
C TYR A 244 -6.31 -23.84 2.92
N THR A 245 -6.58 -23.81 1.61
CA THR A 245 -7.92 -23.66 1.01
C THR A 245 -8.52 -25.03 0.75
N GLU A 246 -9.76 -25.26 1.17
CA GLU A 246 -10.54 -26.46 0.91
C GLU A 246 -11.40 -26.28 -0.37
N ASP A 247 -11.96 -27.38 -0.90
CA ASP A 247 -12.80 -27.35 -2.13
C ASP A 247 -14.05 -26.45 -2.01
N SER A 248 -14.52 -26.23 -0.78
CA SER A 248 -15.67 -25.35 -0.47
C SER A 248 -15.29 -23.88 -0.31
N ASP A 249 -14.00 -23.57 -0.24
CA ASP A 249 -13.52 -22.23 0.04
C ASP A 249 -13.33 -21.43 -1.26
N ILE A 250 -13.47 -20.12 -1.17
CA ILE A 250 -13.25 -19.20 -2.29
C ILE A 250 -12.16 -18.22 -1.87
N LEU A 251 -10.99 -18.32 -2.48
CA LEU A 251 -9.83 -17.46 -2.21
C LEU A 251 -9.60 -16.49 -3.37
N ALA A 252 -9.42 -15.22 -3.04
CA ALA A 252 -9.10 -14.19 -4.02
C ALA A 252 -8.20 -13.10 -3.43
N ARG A 253 -7.43 -12.43 -4.28
CA ARG A 253 -6.78 -11.17 -3.97
C ARG A 253 -7.73 -10.01 -4.28
N VAL A 254 -8.12 -9.25 -3.26
CA VAL A 254 -9.18 -8.24 -3.37
C VAL A 254 -8.65 -6.80 -3.34
N SER A 255 -7.37 -6.61 -2.99
CA SER A 255 -6.70 -5.30 -3.01
C SER A 255 -5.18 -5.48 -3.08
N GLU A 256 -4.43 -4.37 -3.24
CA GLU A 256 -2.95 -4.40 -3.20
C GLU A 256 -2.40 -4.99 -1.90
N GLN A 257 -3.12 -4.80 -0.78
CA GLN A 257 -2.70 -5.18 0.57
C GLN A 257 -3.48 -6.37 1.12
N GLY A 258 -4.42 -6.97 0.35
CA GLY A 258 -5.37 -7.89 0.95
C GLY A 258 -5.82 -9.06 0.10
N PHE A 259 -5.95 -10.20 0.78
CA PHE A 259 -6.60 -11.39 0.27
C PHE A 259 -7.90 -11.64 1.05
N LEU A 260 -8.89 -12.22 0.42
CA LEU A 260 -10.10 -12.68 1.08
C LEU A 260 -10.32 -14.17 0.82
N MET A 261 -10.63 -14.88 1.89
CA MET A 261 -11.10 -16.25 1.84
C MET A 261 -12.54 -16.32 2.39
N LEU A 262 -13.49 -16.80 1.59
CA LEU A 262 -14.80 -17.18 2.06
C LEU A 262 -14.78 -18.68 2.34
N ARG A 263 -14.99 -19.08 3.59
CA ARG A 263 -14.97 -20.48 4.01
C ARG A 263 -16.13 -20.82 4.93
N LEU A 264 -16.45 -22.09 5.05
CA LEU A 264 -17.45 -22.55 6.02
C LEU A 264 -16.99 -22.26 7.45
N GLU A 265 -17.91 -21.79 8.28
CA GLU A 265 -17.65 -21.51 9.69
C GLU A 265 -17.36 -22.81 10.45
N GLY A 266 -16.20 -22.90 11.06
CA GLY A 266 -15.82 -23.98 11.97
C GLY A 266 -16.08 -23.60 13.43
N SER A 267 -15.77 -24.52 14.36
CA SER A 267 -15.73 -24.13 15.77
C SER A 267 -14.62 -23.10 16.01
N ALA A 268 -14.76 -22.29 17.06
CA ALA A 268 -13.76 -21.28 17.41
C ALA A 268 -12.35 -21.89 17.56
N GLU A 269 -12.24 -23.09 18.16
CA GLU A 269 -10.98 -23.82 18.36
C GLU A 269 -10.39 -24.30 17.02
N GLN A 270 -11.23 -24.79 16.11
CA GLN A 270 -10.79 -25.19 14.76
C GLN A 270 -10.29 -24.00 13.95
N THR A 271 -11.02 -22.88 14.00
CA THR A 271 -10.64 -21.64 13.33
C THR A 271 -9.33 -21.08 13.88
N ASP A 272 -9.16 -21.08 15.20
CA ASP A 272 -7.93 -20.63 15.86
C ASP A 272 -6.73 -21.48 15.45
N THR A 273 -6.82 -22.80 15.59
CA THR A 273 -5.73 -23.74 15.24
C THR A 273 -5.32 -23.61 13.76
N TRP A 274 -6.30 -23.58 12.86
CA TRP A 274 -6.08 -23.43 11.43
C TRP A 274 -5.38 -22.12 11.11
N LEU A 275 -5.91 -21.00 11.65
CA LEU A 275 -5.42 -19.67 11.33
C LEU A 275 -4.04 -19.41 11.94
N CYS A 276 -3.82 -19.79 13.19
CA CYS A 276 -2.52 -19.64 13.83
C CYS A 276 -1.44 -20.42 13.08
N THR A 277 -1.71 -21.68 12.68
CA THR A 277 -0.78 -22.50 11.91
C THR A 277 -0.43 -21.85 10.56
N LEU A 278 -1.42 -21.32 9.85
CA LEU A 278 -1.23 -20.61 8.59
C LEU A 278 -0.38 -19.35 8.76
N LEU A 279 -0.72 -18.51 9.75
CA LEU A 279 -0.04 -17.23 9.98
C LEU A 279 1.40 -17.43 10.44
N GLU A 280 1.68 -18.42 11.30
CA GLU A 280 3.04 -18.79 11.69
C GLU A 280 3.89 -19.22 10.49
N ARG A 281 3.32 -20.01 9.58
CA ARG A 281 4.02 -20.45 8.37
C ARG A 281 4.38 -19.28 7.45
N VAL A 282 3.53 -18.26 7.36
CA VAL A 282 3.84 -17.03 6.62
C VAL A 282 4.92 -16.21 7.33
N ARG A 283 4.88 -16.11 8.65
CA ARG A 283 5.89 -15.40 9.46
C ARG A 283 7.30 -15.98 9.28
N ASP A 284 7.44 -17.28 9.06
CA ASP A 284 8.73 -17.95 8.83
C ASP A 284 9.40 -17.56 7.49
N TYR A 285 8.71 -16.82 6.61
CA TYR A 285 9.27 -16.36 5.33
C TYR A 285 10.58 -15.58 5.51
N ALA A 286 10.61 -14.61 6.41
CA ALA A 286 11.78 -13.77 6.64
C ALA A 286 13.01 -14.60 7.03
N LYS A 287 12.83 -15.57 7.95
CA LYS A 287 13.91 -16.49 8.37
C LYS A 287 14.36 -17.41 7.22
N ARG A 288 13.39 -17.96 6.47
CA ARG A 288 13.66 -18.91 5.38
C ARG A 288 14.44 -18.27 4.22
N TYR A 289 14.16 -17.01 3.92
CA TYR A 289 14.78 -16.28 2.80
C TYR A 289 15.83 -15.26 3.25
N GLY A 290 16.23 -15.27 4.52
CA GLY A 290 17.31 -14.42 5.05
C GLY A 290 17.02 -12.93 4.96
N LYS A 291 15.74 -12.53 5.11
CA LYS A 291 15.35 -11.11 5.06
C LYS A 291 15.69 -10.41 6.39
N PRO A 292 16.18 -9.16 6.35
CA PRO A 292 16.56 -8.41 7.55
C PRO A 292 15.36 -7.75 8.27
N TYR A 293 14.14 -8.08 7.89
CA TYR A 293 12.90 -7.50 8.43
C TYR A 293 11.83 -8.58 8.59
N ASP A 294 10.92 -8.36 9.54
CA ASP A 294 9.80 -9.28 9.78
C ASP A 294 8.72 -9.13 8.72
N THR A 295 8.16 -10.27 8.33
CA THR A 295 7.04 -10.39 7.39
C THR A 295 5.84 -10.96 8.13
N ASN A 296 4.80 -10.16 8.30
CA ASN A 296 3.58 -10.55 8.98
C ASN A 296 2.38 -10.53 8.03
N LEU A 297 1.47 -11.45 8.28
CA LEU A 297 0.13 -11.49 7.73
C LEU A 297 -0.84 -11.38 8.89
N TYR A 298 -1.75 -10.44 8.85
CA TYR A 298 -2.78 -10.24 9.87
C TYR A 298 -4.14 -10.64 9.33
N ALA A 299 -5.01 -11.19 10.18
CA ALA A 299 -6.31 -11.64 9.70
C ALA A 299 -7.47 -10.99 10.47
N GLY A 300 -8.55 -10.70 9.72
CA GLY A 300 -9.84 -10.28 10.26
C GLY A 300 -10.92 -11.26 9.87
N ILE A 301 -11.69 -11.74 10.83
CA ILE A 301 -12.73 -12.74 10.64
C ILE A 301 -14.10 -12.08 10.79
N TYR A 302 -14.92 -12.18 9.77
CA TYR A 302 -16.29 -11.71 9.77
C TYR A 302 -17.26 -12.85 9.46
N PRO A 303 -18.00 -13.39 10.46
CA PRO A 303 -19.09 -14.35 10.22
C PRO A 303 -20.22 -13.68 9.43
N LEU A 304 -20.62 -14.28 8.32
CA LEU A 304 -21.66 -13.72 7.44
C LEU A 304 -23.04 -13.79 8.10
N LYS A 305 -23.81 -12.72 7.93
CA LYS A 305 -25.20 -12.63 8.42
C LYS A 305 -26.19 -12.82 7.29
N SER A 306 -27.43 -13.13 7.61
CA SER A 306 -28.49 -13.37 6.62
C SER A 306 -28.74 -12.16 5.69
N GLN A 307 -28.50 -10.94 6.16
CA GLN A 307 -28.68 -9.70 5.40
C GLN A 307 -27.48 -9.29 4.52
N ASP A 308 -26.33 -9.92 4.66
CA ASP A 308 -25.09 -9.54 3.97
C ASP A 308 -25.15 -9.96 2.49
N ARG A 309 -25.63 -9.07 1.64
CA ARG A 309 -25.79 -9.30 0.20
C ARG A 309 -24.72 -8.59 -0.65
N ASP A 310 -24.13 -7.52 -0.14
CA ASP A 310 -23.07 -6.78 -0.81
C ASP A 310 -21.71 -7.34 -0.41
N LEU A 311 -21.02 -7.89 -1.39
CA LEU A 311 -19.69 -8.45 -1.19
C LEU A 311 -18.66 -7.38 -0.79
N ASN A 312 -18.77 -6.16 -1.32
CA ASN A 312 -17.86 -5.07 -0.95
C ASN A 312 -18.00 -4.70 0.54
N GLU A 313 -19.23 -4.74 1.04
CA GLU A 313 -19.49 -4.54 2.47
C GLU A 313 -18.88 -5.65 3.32
N ILE A 314 -19.00 -6.92 2.89
CA ILE A 314 -18.40 -8.08 3.57
C ILE A 314 -16.87 -7.94 3.59
N VAL A 315 -16.25 -7.62 2.45
CA VAL A 315 -14.80 -7.37 2.34
C VAL A 315 -14.38 -6.24 3.28
N PHE A 316 -15.12 -5.13 3.27
CA PHE A 316 -14.86 -4.01 4.15
C PHE A 316 -14.92 -4.41 5.63
N GLN A 317 -15.97 -5.11 6.04
CA GLN A 317 -16.13 -5.51 7.44
C GLN A 317 -15.01 -6.47 7.89
N ALA A 318 -14.67 -7.47 7.09
CA ALA A 318 -13.57 -8.37 7.39
C ALA A 318 -12.21 -7.65 7.44
N SER A 319 -11.97 -6.69 6.54
CA SER A 319 -10.72 -5.92 6.51
C SER A 319 -10.50 -5.09 7.78
N GLN A 320 -11.58 -4.58 8.42
CA GLN A 320 -11.46 -3.81 9.66
C GLN A 320 -10.87 -4.63 10.80
N GLY A 321 -11.23 -5.93 10.89
CA GLY A 321 -10.62 -6.84 11.85
C GLY A 321 -9.14 -7.04 11.62
N ALA A 322 -8.72 -7.18 10.36
CA ALA A 322 -7.32 -7.37 10.00
C ALA A 322 -6.46 -6.11 10.27
N TYR A 323 -6.96 -4.92 9.95
CA TYR A 323 -6.29 -3.66 10.26
C TYR A 323 -6.18 -3.41 11.77
N GLN A 324 -7.20 -3.80 12.54
CA GLN A 324 -7.12 -3.68 13.99
C GLN A 324 -6.18 -4.72 14.59
N ALA A 325 -6.12 -5.94 14.02
CA ALA A 325 -5.18 -6.97 14.43
C ALA A 325 -3.72 -6.53 14.19
N GLU A 326 -3.44 -5.88 13.07
CA GLU A 326 -2.12 -5.28 12.79
C GLU A 326 -1.78 -4.20 13.82
N LYS A 327 -2.72 -3.29 14.12
CA LYS A 327 -2.50 -2.20 15.07
C LYS A 327 -2.27 -2.68 16.51
N GLU A 328 -2.93 -3.77 16.91
CA GLU A 328 -2.79 -4.40 18.23
C GLU A 328 -1.66 -5.43 18.28
N GLU A 329 -0.95 -5.63 17.17
CA GLU A 329 0.12 -6.63 17.01
C GLU A 329 -0.31 -8.07 17.37
N VAL A 330 -1.61 -8.37 17.15
CA VAL A 330 -2.16 -9.71 17.34
C VAL A 330 -2.36 -10.42 16.00
N PRO A 331 -2.25 -11.77 15.93
CA PRO A 331 -2.31 -12.49 14.65
C PRO A 331 -3.64 -12.31 13.92
N TYR A 332 -4.76 -12.24 14.64
CA TYR A 332 -6.08 -12.03 14.06
C TYR A 332 -7.10 -11.48 15.07
N LEU A 333 -8.19 -10.92 14.54
CA LEU A 333 -9.35 -10.49 15.34
C LEU A 333 -10.68 -10.85 14.67
N PHE A 334 -11.68 -11.14 15.49
CA PHE A 334 -13.08 -11.21 15.05
C PHE A 334 -13.68 -9.81 14.93
N CYS A 335 -14.29 -9.50 13.80
CA CYS A 335 -14.89 -8.20 13.55
C CYS A 335 -16.16 -8.01 14.39
N SER A 336 -16.10 -7.09 15.33
CA SER A 336 -17.25 -6.70 16.14
C SER A 336 -18.00 -5.52 15.52
N GLN A 337 -19.29 -5.38 15.86
CA GLN A 337 -20.10 -4.23 15.45
C GLN A 337 -19.51 -2.90 15.96
N ALA A 338 -18.88 -2.93 17.15
CA ALA A 338 -18.21 -1.76 17.72
C ALA A 338 -17.00 -1.33 16.91
N MET A 339 -16.18 -2.27 16.42
CA MET A 339 -15.03 -1.99 15.54
C MET A 339 -15.47 -1.35 14.22
N ILE A 340 -16.52 -1.87 13.62
CA ILE A 340 -17.08 -1.35 12.36
C ILE A 340 -17.59 0.08 12.56
N GLN A 341 -18.35 0.33 13.62
CA GLN A 341 -18.84 1.67 13.95
C GLN A 341 -17.69 2.66 14.19
N LYS A 342 -16.65 2.24 14.91
CA LYS A 342 -15.45 3.06 15.13
C LYS A 342 -14.77 3.42 13.82
N SER A 343 -14.57 2.45 12.94
CA SER A 343 -13.93 2.67 11.64
C SER A 343 -14.74 3.58 10.71
N LEU A 344 -16.07 3.44 10.69
CA LEU A 344 -16.94 4.36 9.94
C LEU A 344 -16.87 5.79 10.49
N GLN A 345 -16.81 5.93 11.82
CA GLN A 345 -16.63 7.24 12.45
C GLN A 345 -15.28 7.87 12.12
N GLU A 346 -14.19 7.08 12.13
CA GLU A 346 -12.86 7.53 11.73
C GLU A 346 -12.83 8.04 10.28
N ARG A 347 -13.43 7.29 9.33
CA ARG A 347 -13.54 7.73 7.93
C ARG A 347 -14.34 9.03 7.77
N GLN A 348 -15.43 9.20 8.52
CA GLN A 348 -16.20 10.44 8.50
C GLN A 348 -15.39 11.62 9.02
N LEU A 349 -14.64 11.42 10.12
CA LEU A 349 -13.75 12.44 10.66
C LEU A 349 -12.63 12.78 9.66
N GLN A 350 -12.01 11.79 9.05
CA GLN A 350 -10.99 11.96 8.02
C GLN A 350 -11.48 12.86 6.88
N ALA A 351 -12.67 12.59 6.36
CA ALA A 351 -13.26 13.39 5.29
C ALA A 351 -13.54 14.85 5.68
N SER A 352 -13.63 15.15 6.99
CA SER A 352 -13.91 16.50 7.50
C SER A 352 -12.66 17.30 7.91
N ILE A 353 -11.45 16.72 7.88
CA ILE A 353 -10.21 17.36 8.36
C ILE A 353 -9.91 18.69 7.65
N ASP A 354 -9.97 18.72 6.33
CA ASP A 354 -9.68 19.95 5.57
C ASP A 354 -10.66 21.07 5.87
N GLN A 355 -11.94 20.73 6.02
CA GLN A 355 -12.97 21.66 6.42
C GLN A 355 -12.73 22.16 7.85
N ALA A 356 -12.31 21.29 8.76
CA ALA A 356 -12.01 21.65 10.14
C ALA A 356 -10.90 22.72 10.25
N PHE A 357 -9.85 22.61 9.43
CA PHE A 357 -8.82 23.65 9.35
C PHE A 357 -9.38 24.96 8.77
N ALA A 358 -10.17 24.89 7.69
CA ALA A 358 -10.73 26.06 7.03
C ALA A 358 -11.71 26.82 7.96
N GLN A 359 -12.49 26.11 8.76
CA GLN A 359 -13.47 26.67 9.68
C GLN A 359 -12.91 26.95 11.10
N LYS A 360 -11.59 26.72 11.31
CA LYS A 360 -10.91 26.92 12.61
C LYS A 360 -11.57 26.11 13.75
N GLU A 361 -11.95 24.88 13.46
CA GLU A 361 -12.57 23.98 14.45
C GLU A 361 -11.55 23.45 15.46
N PHE A 362 -10.23 23.45 15.11
CA PHE A 362 -9.19 23.16 16.08
C PHE A 362 -8.98 24.35 17.01
N GLN A 363 -9.14 24.10 18.29
CA GLN A 363 -9.11 25.12 19.33
C GLN A 363 -7.98 24.87 20.33
N LEU A 364 -7.39 25.94 20.84
CA LEU A 364 -6.36 25.91 21.87
C LEU A 364 -7.02 25.90 23.26
N TYR A 365 -6.62 24.96 24.07
CA TYR A 365 -6.90 24.87 25.49
C TYR A 365 -5.60 25.00 26.27
N ILE A 366 -5.64 25.57 27.47
CA ILE A 366 -4.47 25.74 28.34
C ILE A 366 -4.73 24.99 29.64
N GLN A 367 -3.81 24.13 30.04
CA GLN A 367 -3.78 23.53 31.38
C GLN A 367 -2.63 24.15 32.14
N PHE A 368 -2.90 24.66 33.36
CA PHE A 368 -1.93 25.46 34.07
C PHE A 368 -0.79 24.64 34.66
N TYR A 369 0.39 25.22 34.60
CA TYR A 369 1.57 24.85 35.34
C TYR A 369 1.65 25.66 36.64
N VAL A 370 2.00 24.96 37.70
CA VAL A 370 2.09 25.51 39.02
C VAL A 370 3.50 25.31 39.55
N ASP A 371 4.11 26.36 40.08
CA ASP A 371 5.37 26.26 40.82
C ASP A 371 5.18 25.37 42.04
N ALA A 372 5.95 24.31 42.16
CA ALA A 372 5.72 23.26 43.15
C ALA A 372 5.88 23.79 44.59
N GLN A 373 6.72 24.80 44.86
CA GLN A 373 6.98 25.32 46.18
C GLN A 373 5.99 26.39 46.62
N THR A 374 5.67 27.33 45.72
CA THR A 374 4.79 28.45 46.02
C THR A 374 3.33 28.21 45.68
N LEU A 375 3.01 27.17 44.95
CA LEU A 375 1.73 26.84 44.39
C LEU A 375 1.08 27.95 43.55
N LYS A 376 1.91 28.85 42.97
CA LYS A 376 1.46 29.90 42.06
C LYS A 376 1.47 29.39 40.62
N VAL A 377 0.49 29.84 39.85
CA VAL A 377 0.45 29.55 38.40
C VAL A 377 1.59 30.32 37.72
N VAL A 378 2.46 29.62 37.00
CA VAL A 378 3.65 30.17 36.35
C VAL A 378 3.64 30.03 34.84
N GLY A 379 2.83 29.09 34.30
CA GLY A 379 2.75 28.81 32.89
C GLY A 379 1.58 27.88 32.57
N GLY A 380 1.62 27.29 31.40
CA GLY A 380 0.61 26.29 31.02
C GLY A 380 0.98 25.52 29.77
N GLU A 381 0.40 24.36 29.64
CA GLU A 381 0.49 23.51 28.46
C GLU A 381 -0.62 23.84 27.46
N ALA A 382 -0.23 23.98 26.21
CA ALA A 382 -1.12 24.19 25.08
C ALA A 382 -1.62 22.84 24.54
N LEU A 383 -2.88 22.59 24.73
CA LEU A 383 -3.55 21.34 24.34
C LEU A 383 -4.54 21.61 23.22
N SER A 384 -4.42 20.90 22.12
CA SER A 384 -5.39 20.98 21.03
C SER A 384 -6.70 20.24 21.35
N ARG A 385 -7.82 20.80 20.89
CA ARG A 385 -9.14 20.18 20.91
C ARG A 385 -9.81 20.41 19.57
N TRP A 386 -10.49 19.42 19.04
CA TRP A 386 -11.29 19.61 17.83
C TRP A 386 -12.75 19.82 18.19
N LYS A 387 -13.25 21.05 18.04
CA LYS A 387 -14.67 21.38 18.25
C LYS A 387 -15.47 21.02 17.00
N HIS A 388 -15.79 19.72 16.89
CA HIS A 388 -16.53 19.21 15.75
C HIS A 388 -18.00 19.63 15.81
N PRO A 389 -18.62 20.14 14.70
CA PRO A 389 -19.98 20.68 14.70
C PRO A 389 -21.06 19.72 15.21
N GLN A 390 -20.90 18.42 14.92
CA GLN A 390 -21.90 17.40 15.25
C GLN A 390 -21.50 16.50 16.44
N LYS A 391 -20.20 16.38 16.73
CA LYS A 391 -19.67 15.44 17.74
C LYS A 391 -19.18 16.12 19.01
N GLY A 392 -19.28 17.46 19.09
CA GLY A 392 -18.78 18.22 20.22
C GLY A 392 -17.25 18.31 20.25
N ILE A 393 -16.66 18.31 21.46
CA ILE A 393 -15.21 18.44 21.63
C ILE A 393 -14.58 17.05 21.54
N LEU A 394 -13.74 16.86 20.53
CA LEU A 394 -12.93 15.65 20.34
C LEU A 394 -11.54 15.86 20.97
N LEU A 395 -11.06 14.82 21.65
CA LEU A 395 -9.74 14.81 22.29
C LEU A 395 -8.63 14.45 21.29
N PRO A 396 -7.37 14.82 21.56
CA PRO A 396 -6.22 14.51 20.73
C PRO A 396 -6.09 13.02 20.36
N SER A 397 -6.36 12.13 21.30
CA SER A 397 -6.34 10.68 21.09
C SER A 397 -7.28 10.17 19.98
N VAL A 398 -8.28 10.96 19.56
CA VAL A 398 -9.21 10.62 18.49
C VAL A 398 -8.68 11.09 17.12
N PHE A 399 -8.13 12.31 17.04
CA PHE A 399 -7.81 12.93 15.74
C PHE A 399 -6.31 12.98 15.40
N ILE A 400 -5.40 12.95 16.37
CA ILE A 400 -3.94 12.91 16.09
C ILE A 400 -3.58 11.68 15.27
N PRO A 401 -4.00 10.43 15.61
CA PRO A 401 -3.69 9.25 14.81
C PRO A 401 -4.24 9.34 13.37
N LEU A 402 -5.36 10.05 13.17
CA LEU A 402 -5.90 10.29 11.83
C LEU A 402 -5.00 11.23 11.03
N LEU A 403 -4.57 12.34 11.64
CA LEU A 403 -3.69 13.32 11.01
C LEU A 403 -2.30 12.76 10.68
N GLU A 404 -1.75 11.89 11.53
CA GLU A 404 -0.48 11.19 11.29
C GLU A 404 -0.60 10.25 10.08
N ARG A 405 -1.65 9.43 10.03
CA ARG A 405 -1.92 8.51 8.92
C ARG A 405 -2.06 9.25 7.59
N GLU A 406 -2.72 10.42 7.60
CA GLU A 406 -2.91 11.28 6.43
C GLU A 406 -1.70 12.20 6.13
N LYS A 407 -0.62 12.12 6.92
CA LYS A 407 0.56 12.99 6.83
C LYS A 407 0.22 14.48 6.94
N MET A 408 -0.81 14.79 7.72
CA MET A 408 -1.29 16.15 7.96
C MET A 408 -0.96 16.67 9.36
N ILE A 409 -0.27 15.89 10.20
CA ILE A 409 0.04 16.26 11.58
C ILE A 409 0.87 17.55 11.65
N SER A 410 1.81 17.76 10.74
CA SER A 410 2.62 18.98 10.68
C SER A 410 1.75 20.24 10.48
N ARG A 411 0.62 20.14 9.79
CA ARG A 411 -0.31 21.26 9.61
C ARG A 411 -0.97 21.65 10.93
N LEU A 412 -1.32 20.66 11.76
CA LEU A 412 -1.85 20.89 13.10
C LEU A 412 -0.78 21.52 14.00
N ASP A 413 0.43 20.97 14.00
CA ASP A 413 1.53 21.44 14.84
C ASP A 413 1.82 22.93 14.60
N TYR A 414 1.99 23.33 13.34
CA TYR A 414 2.20 24.75 13.02
C TYR A 414 0.96 25.62 13.25
N TYR A 415 -0.25 25.07 13.11
CA TYR A 415 -1.48 25.76 13.47
C TYR A 415 -1.52 26.03 14.98
N CYS A 416 -1.24 25.02 15.81
CA CYS A 416 -1.19 25.15 17.26
C CYS A 416 -0.11 26.16 17.70
N LEU A 417 1.07 26.09 17.11
CA LEU A 417 2.14 27.08 17.37
C LEU A 417 1.66 28.51 17.13
N LYS A 418 0.99 28.76 16.01
CA LYS A 418 0.41 30.08 15.73
C LYS A 418 -0.60 30.52 16.80
N GLU A 419 -1.48 29.64 17.21
CA GLU A 419 -2.47 29.95 18.24
C GLU A 419 -1.82 30.21 19.59
N VAL A 420 -0.74 29.48 19.93
CA VAL A 420 0.10 29.76 21.14
C VAL A 420 0.75 31.13 21.04
N CYS A 421 1.32 31.49 19.90
CA CYS A 421 1.89 32.80 19.69
C CYS A 421 0.85 33.93 19.87
N PHE A 422 -0.36 33.77 19.34
CA PHE A 422 -1.48 34.71 19.56
C PHE A 422 -1.88 34.79 21.04
N PHE A 423 -1.84 33.66 21.75
CA PHE A 423 -2.13 33.64 23.19
C PHE A 423 -1.09 34.43 23.99
N LEU A 424 0.19 34.13 23.78
CA LEU A 424 1.31 34.88 24.43
C LEU A 424 1.29 36.36 24.12
N GLU A 425 1.06 36.74 22.87
CA GLU A 425 0.93 38.13 22.45
C GLU A 425 -0.28 38.82 23.14
N SER A 426 -1.37 38.09 23.37
CA SER A 426 -2.54 38.60 24.09
C SER A 426 -2.23 38.85 25.58
N LEU A 427 -1.49 37.92 26.19
CA LEU A 427 -1.03 38.06 27.58
C LEU A 427 -0.06 39.25 27.73
N LEU A 428 0.89 39.41 26.80
CA LEU A 428 1.81 40.51 26.80
C LEU A 428 1.08 41.86 26.71
N LYS A 429 0.08 41.99 25.83
CA LYS A 429 -0.78 43.17 25.73
C LYS A 429 -1.56 43.45 27.00
N ALA A 430 -1.91 42.42 27.77
CA ALA A 430 -2.55 42.53 29.09
C ALA A 430 -1.53 42.81 30.21
N GLY A 431 -0.24 43.00 29.89
CA GLY A 431 0.85 43.27 30.83
C GLY A 431 1.36 42.02 31.55
N VAL A 432 1.08 40.80 31.06
CA VAL A 432 1.61 39.55 31.59
C VAL A 432 2.78 39.10 30.73
N ASP A 433 3.98 39.19 31.25
CA ASP A 433 5.26 38.97 30.57
C ASP A 433 6.10 37.84 31.21
N THR A 434 5.54 37.09 32.14
CA THR A 434 6.23 36.01 32.87
C THR A 434 5.59 34.64 32.72
N PHE A 435 4.43 34.56 32.06
CA PHE A 435 3.69 33.32 31.86
C PHE A 435 4.24 32.57 30.64
N PHE A 436 4.84 31.42 30.86
CA PHE A 436 5.36 30.60 29.78
C PHE A 436 4.34 29.55 29.30
N VAL A 437 4.44 29.17 28.03
CA VAL A 437 3.55 28.19 27.42
C VAL A 437 4.36 27.14 26.68
N SER A 438 4.06 25.88 26.94
CA SER A 438 4.57 24.77 26.15
C SER A 438 3.61 24.36 25.03
N CYS A 439 4.17 23.87 23.95
CA CYS A 439 3.45 23.42 22.77
C CYS A 439 4.03 22.10 22.27
N ASN A 440 3.19 21.09 22.19
CA ASN A 440 3.56 19.77 21.71
C ASN A 440 3.80 19.77 20.19
N PHE A 441 4.82 19.02 19.78
CA PHE A 441 5.13 18.77 18.37
C PHE A 441 5.29 17.28 18.09
N SER A 442 4.73 16.82 16.98
CA SER A 442 4.97 15.49 16.49
C SER A 442 6.45 15.31 16.10
N ARG A 443 6.95 14.09 16.28
CA ARG A 443 8.33 13.75 15.89
C ARG A 443 8.61 13.98 14.43
N GLU A 444 7.64 13.66 13.58
CA GLU A 444 7.76 13.85 12.13
C GLU A 444 7.99 15.32 11.79
N THR A 445 7.22 16.23 12.39
CA THR A 445 7.36 17.67 12.19
C THR A 445 8.67 18.17 12.75
N PHE A 446 9.03 17.78 13.98
CA PHE A 446 10.24 18.25 14.66
C PHE A 446 11.53 17.76 13.98
N ALA A 447 11.51 16.60 13.32
CA ALA A 447 12.62 16.04 12.56
C ALA A 447 12.77 16.60 11.14
N ALA A 448 11.84 17.44 10.67
CA ALA A 448 11.94 18.02 9.34
C ALA A 448 13.15 18.97 9.23
N ALA A 449 13.84 18.97 8.10
CA ALA A 449 15.05 19.76 7.90
C ALA A 449 14.79 21.28 7.94
N ASP A 450 13.59 21.71 7.56
CA ASP A 450 13.13 23.09 7.52
C ASP A 450 12.35 23.51 8.78
N PHE A 451 12.24 22.63 9.79
CA PHE A 451 11.44 22.85 10.98
C PHE A 451 11.79 24.15 11.71
N ALA A 452 13.07 24.33 12.09
CA ALA A 452 13.51 25.51 12.83
C ALA A 452 13.28 26.80 12.03
N GLN A 453 13.47 26.78 10.72
CA GLN A 453 13.19 27.92 9.85
C GLN A 453 11.69 28.26 9.85
N LYS A 454 10.81 27.30 9.70
CA LYS A 454 9.34 27.50 9.73
C LYS A 454 8.87 28.07 11.08
N VAL A 455 9.42 27.56 12.17
CA VAL A 455 9.16 28.12 13.51
C VAL A 455 9.59 29.57 13.56
N GLN A 456 10.79 29.90 13.08
CA GLN A 456 11.28 31.28 13.06
C GLN A 456 10.40 32.21 12.21
N GLU A 457 9.97 31.74 11.02
CA GLU A 457 9.07 32.50 10.15
C GLU A 457 7.75 32.85 10.86
N ILE A 458 7.16 31.87 11.59
CA ILE A 458 5.97 32.12 12.39
C ILE A 458 6.23 33.13 13.50
N LEU A 459 7.33 32.95 14.25
CA LEU A 459 7.68 33.82 15.37
C LEU A 459 7.96 35.26 14.96
N ASN A 460 8.47 35.51 13.76
CA ASN A 460 8.76 36.85 13.26
C ASN A 460 7.52 37.78 13.19
N GLY A 461 6.32 37.20 13.20
CA GLY A 461 5.05 37.94 13.25
C GLY A 461 4.62 38.42 14.65
N PHE A 462 5.39 38.13 15.72
CA PHE A 462 5.02 38.38 17.11
C PHE A 462 6.12 39.08 17.90
N THR A 463 5.78 39.69 19.04
CA THR A 463 6.70 40.55 19.84
C THR A 463 6.96 40.03 21.24
N PHE A 464 6.30 38.98 21.69
CA PHE A 464 6.49 38.39 23.04
C PHE A 464 7.94 37.86 23.22
N PRO A 465 8.49 37.85 24.47
CA PRO A 465 9.79 37.25 24.77
C PRO A 465 9.83 35.75 24.40
N ARG A 466 10.77 35.36 23.56
CA ARG A 466 10.82 33.99 22.98
C ARG A 466 11.03 32.90 24.02
N GLU A 467 11.67 33.22 25.14
CA GLU A 467 11.86 32.36 26.30
C GLU A 467 10.54 31.95 26.99
N LEU A 468 9.43 32.63 26.71
CA LEU A 468 8.11 32.23 27.18
C LEU A 468 7.50 31.07 26.39
N LEU A 469 8.05 30.76 25.23
CA LEU A 469 7.63 29.61 24.42
C LEU A 469 8.55 28.40 24.66
N ILE A 470 7.94 27.26 24.96
CA ILE A 470 8.62 25.97 25.10
C ILE A 470 8.04 25.03 24.04
N LEU A 471 8.89 24.38 23.25
CA LEU A 471 8.46 23.34 22.32
C LEU A 471 8.76 21.98 22.94
N GLU A 472 7.74 21.10 22.95
CA GLU A 472 7.83 19.78 23.55
C GLU A 472 7.97 18.69 22.49
N ILE A 473 8.83 17.71 22.77
CA ILE A 473 9.05 16.54 21.95
C ILE A 473 8.99 15.30 22.83
N THR A 474 8.36 14.22 22.36
CA THR A 474 8.24 12.97 23.11
C THR A 474 9.55 12.17 23.16
N GLU A 475 9.76 11.40 24.25
CA GLU A 475 10.97 10.63 24.54
C GLU A 475 11.42 9.69 23.42
N SER A 476 10.49 9.01 22.76
CA SER A 476 10.82 7.95 21.81
C SER A 476 11.46 8.45 20.50
N VAL A 477 12.59 9.18 20.61
CA VAL A 477 13.38 9.67 19.47
C VAL A 477 14.02 8.49 18.73
N SER A 478 13.62 8.26 17.48
CA SER A 478 14.22 7.24 16.61
C SER A 478 15.69 7.56 16.35
N VAL A 479 16.58 6.58 16.48
CA VAL A 479 18.02 6.67 16.17
C VAL A 479 18.29 7.24 14.76
N ARG A 480 17.37 7.05 13.81
CA ARG A 480 17.54 7.52 12.43
C ARG A 480 17.49 9.03 12.25
N ASN A 481 16.75 9.78 13.10
CA ASN A 481 16.56 11.24 12.96
C ASN A 481 17.25 12.05 14.06
N ALA A 482 17.98 11.41 14.96
CA ALA A 482 18.61 12.05 16.12
C ALA A 482 19.49 13.26 15.77
N ALA A 483 20.28 13.18 14.70
CA ALA A 483 21.14 14.26 14.25
C ALA A 483 20.35 15.50 13.80
N GLN A 484 19.25 15.31 13.05
CA GLN A 484 18.43 16.42 12.57
C GLN A 484 17.66 17.08 13.72
N ILE A 485 17.08 16.27 14.63
CA ILE A 485 16.41 16.77 15.84
C ILE A 485 17.37 17.63 16.66
N ARG A 486 18.60 17.13 16.90
CA ARG A 486 19.63 17.90 17.61
C ARG A 486 19.96 19.25 16.93
N GLN A 487 20.06 19.25 15.59
CA GLN A 487 20.31 20.51 14.84
C GLN A 487 19.15 21.49 15.02
N ASN A 488 17.90 20.99 14.97
CA ASN A 488 16.72 21.82 15.16
C ASN A 488 16.65 22.39 16.59
N VAL A 489 16.95 21.59 17.64
CA VAL A 489 17.04 22.06 19.03
C VAL A 489 18.08 23.20 19.15
N ILE A 490 19.29 23.02 18.59
CA ILE A 490 20.33 24.05 18.61
C ILE A 490 19.86 25.31 17.89
N ALA A 491 19.18 25.21 16.77
CA ALA A 491 18.66 26.34 16.03
C ALA A 491 17.58 27.11 16.82
N LEU A 492 16.62 26.38 17.41
CA LEU A 492 15.56 26.95 18.25
C LEU A 492 16.14 27.74 19.44
N LYS A 493 17.14 27.20 20.11
CA LYS A 493 17.83 27.93 21.20
C LYS A 493 18.49 29.23 20.75
N LYS A 494 19.06 29.29 19.53
CA LYS A 494 19.57 30.53 18.94
C LYS A 494 18.47 31.57 18.71
N TYR A 495 17.22 31.11 18.52
CA TYR A 495 16.08 32.00 18.37
C TYR A 495 15.46 32.40 19.73
N GLY A 496 16.02 31.90 20.86
CA GLY A 496 15.54 32.16 22.21
C GLY A 496 14.40 31.26 22.66
N VAL A 497 14.01 30.26 21.84
CA VAL A 497 12.94 29.32 22.18
C VAL A 497 13.50 28.20 23.03
N ARG A 498 12.79 27.85 24.10
CA ARG A 498 13.12 26.71 24.96
C ARG A 498 12.55 25.39 24.40
N VAL A 499 13.23 24.30 24.73
CA VAL A 499 12.81 22.94 24.32
C VAL A 499 12.75 22.02 25.54
N ALA A 500 11.66 21.28 25.70
CA ALA A 500 11.49 20.28 26.73
C ALA A 500 11.25 18.88 26.14
N LEU A 501 11.68 17.87 26.88
CA LEU A 501 11.38 16.47 26.59
C LEU A 501 10.12 16.06 27.33
N ASP A 502 9.16 15.48 26.60
CA ASP A 502 7.88 15.04 27.12
C ASP A 502 7.84 13.52 27.37
N ASP A 503 6.93 13.05 28.23
CA ASP A 503 6.67 11.66 28.57
C ASP A 503 7.91 10.89 29.08
N PHE A 504 8.81 11.58 29.80
CA PHE A 504 10.06 10.94 30.24
C PHE A 504 9.79 9.87 31.30
N GLY A 505 10.20 8.64 30.95
CA GLY A 505 10.06 7.45 31.78
C GLY A 505 9.09 6.40 31.27
N GLU A 506 8.34 6.68 30.20
CA GLU A 506 7.57 5.63 29.50
C GLU A 506 8.47 4.76 28.58
N GLY A 507 9.60 5.28 28.14
CA GLY A 507 10.47 4.66 27.15
C GLY A 507 11.82 4.16 27.68
N PHE A 508 12.77 3.98 26.77
CA PHE A 508 14.12 3.45 27.05
C PHE A 508 15.20 4.55 27.01
N THR A 509 14.84 5.83 27.00
CA THR A 509 15.84 6.90 26.93
C THR A 509 16.60 7.00 28.24
N SER A 510 17.91 6.88 28.16
CA SER A 510 18.78 7.03 29.32
C SER A 510 19.14 8.51 29.56
N PHE A 511 19.45 8.88 30.81
CA PHE A 511 20.03 10.20 31.10
C PHE A 511 21.30 10.48 30.30
N TYR A 512 22.04 9.46 29.87
CA TYR A 512 23.16 9.59 28.96
C TYR A 512 22.75 10.13 27.58
N ASP A 513 21.56 9.76 27.10
CA ASP A 513 21.06 10.24 25.82
C ASP A 513 20.61 11.72 25.91
N LEU A 514 20.16 12.16 27.07
CA LEU A 514 19.80 13.57 27.32
C LEU A 514 20.99 14.53 27.12
N GLN A 515 22.22 14.11 27.44
CA GLN A 515 23.42 14.91 27.22
C GLN A 515 23.65 15.25 25.74
N LYS A 516 23.05 14.50 24.82
CA LYS A 516 23.19 14.71 23.38
C LYS A 516 22.35 15.89 22.88
N TYR A 517 21.28 16.24 23.63
CA TYR A 517 20.34 17.30 23.25
C TYR A 517 20.43 18.45 24.25
N PRO A 518 20.66 19.69 23.80
CA PRO A 518 20.70 20.86 24.70
C PRO A 518 19.27 21.32 25.05
N ILE A 519 18.48 20.45 25.69
CA ILE A 519 17.11 20.75 26.15
C ILE A 519 17.13 21.56 27.44
N ASP A 520 16.03 22.26 27.72
CA ASP A 520 15.89 23.20 28.85
C ASP A 520 15.03 22.58 30.00
N GLY A 521 14.29 21.52 29.73
CA GLY A 521 13.44 20.89 30.73
C GLY A 521 13.01 19.48 30.38
N ILE A 522 12.50 18.77 31.36
CA ILE A 522 11.96 17.41 31.26
C ILE A 522 10.61 17.37 31.95
N LYS A 523 9.62 16.75 31.30
CA LYS A 523 8.32 16.44 31.87
C LYS A 523 8.31 14.96 32.29
N LEU A 524 8.10 14.71 33.57
CA LEU A 524 8.01 13.37 34.14
C LEU A 524 6.59 12.85 33.95
N ASP A 525 6.49 11.70 33.30
CA ASP A 525 5.21 11.07 32.99
C ASP A 525 4.38 10.74 34.24
N LYS A 526 3.07 10.79 34.10
CA LYS A 526 2.10 10.44 35.15
C LYS A 526 2.38 9.08 35.78
N GLY A 527 2.73 8.05 35.01
CA GLY A 527 2.98 6.70 35.50
C GLY A 527 4.12 6.64 36.51
N LEU A 528 5.17 7.46 36.33
CA LEU A 528 6.23 7.62 37.34
C LEU A 528 5.73 8.39 38.56
N VAL A 529 5.00 9.49 38.34
CA VAL A 529 4.53 10.39 39.38
C VAL A 529 3.47 9.75 40.26
N ASP A 530 2.66 8.85 39.78
CA ASP A 530 1.66 8.09 40.56
C ASP A 530 2.28 7.29 41.73
N HIS A 531 3.57 6.95 41.61
CA HIS A 531 4.31 6.25 42.66
C HIS A 531 5.11 7.14 43.61
N VAL A 532 5.01 8.49 43.48
CA VAL A 532 5.81 9.46 44.29
C VAL A 532 5.61 9.33 45.79
N THR A 533 4.45 8.87 46.24
CA THR A 533 4.13 8.66 47.66
C THR A 533 4.68 7.36 48.24
N THR A 534 5.28 6.49 47.40
CA THR A 534 5.93 5.25 47.88
C THR A 534 7.43 5.50 48.13
N PRO A 535 8.06 4.82 49.11
CA PRO A 535 9.48 5.04 49.40
C PRO A 535 10.39 4.83 48.16
N ILE A 536 10.08 3.85 47.31
CA ILE A 536 10.84 3.55 46.11
C ILE A 536 10.59 4.63 45.04
N GLY A 537 9.34 5.00 44.79
CA GLY A 537 8.98 6.02 43.82
C GLY A 537 9.57 7.39 44.22
N THR A 538 9.47 7.79 45.49
CA THR A 538 10.13 9.01 46.01
C THR A 538 11.65 8.99 45.75
N ALA A 539 12.31 7.86 46.05
CA ALA A 539 13.76 7.75 45.83
C ALA A 539 14.16 7.88 44.35
N ILE A 540 13.41 7.24 43.44
CA ILE A 540 13.64 7.32 42.01
C ILE A 540 13.43 8.75 41.52
N LEU A 541 12.29 9.37 41.80
CA LEU A 541 11.95 10.72 41.34
C LEU A 541 12.94 11.75 41.90
N LYS A 542 13.33 11.61 43.20
CA LYS A 542 14.37 12.47 43.79
C LYS A 542 15.69 12.39 43.04
N ALA A 543 16.13 11.19 42.66
CA ALA A 543 17.36 11.01 41.88
C ALA A 543 17.23 11.63 40.48
N MET A 544 16.08 11.48 39.83
CA MET A 544 15.81 12.05 38.51
C MET A 544 15.80 13.58 38.56
N ILE A 545 15.13 14.19 39.54
CA ILE A 545 15.10 15.64 39.74
C ILE A 545 16.50 16.16 39.99
N GLN A 546 17.28 15.52 40.87
CA GLN A 546 18.64 15.93 41.17
C GLN A 546 19.54 15.89 39.91
N VAL A 547 19.45 14.80 39.12
CA VAL A 547 20.22 14.70 37.86
C VAL A 547 19.80 15.82 36.88
N GLY A 548 18.50 16.09 36.76
CA GLY A 548 18.00 17.16 35.91
C GLY A 548 18.55 18.53 36.33
N HIS A 549 18.58 18.84 37.64
CA HIS A 549 19.13 20.09 38.19
C HIS A 549 20.65 20.20 37.92
N GLU A 550 21.43 19.12 38.08
CA GLU A 550 22.86 19.11 37.72
C GLU A 550 23.11 19.37 36.22
N LEU A 551 22.14 19.05 35.38
CA LEU A 551 22.17 19.35 33.95
C LEU A 551 21.56 20.72 33.59
N ASN A 552 21.20 21.54 34.61
CA ASN A 552 20.51 22.83 34.45
C ASN A 552 19.17 22.75 33.71
N MET A 553 18.41 21.67 33.93
CA MET A 553 17.08 21.46 33.36
C MET A 553 15.99 21.76 34.39
N THR A 554 14.87 22.32 33.94
CA THR A 554 13.65 22.46 34.74
C THR A 554 12.91 21.15 34.71
N ILE A 555 12.46 20.65 35.87
CA ILE A 555 11.73 19.40 35.99
C ILE A 555 10.25 19.68 36.29
N LEU A 556 9.39 19.18 35.42
CA LEU A 556 7.94 19.27 35.55
C LEU A 556 7.37 17.87 35.83
N ALA A 557 6.51 17.74 36.83
CA ALA A 557 5.79 16.49 37.12
C ALA A 557 4.32 16.59 36.70
N GLU A 558 3.87 15.60 35.96
CA GLU A 558 2.52 15.56 35.42
C GLU A 558 1.56 14.68 36.23
N GLY A 559 0.26 14.82 35.98
CA GLY A 559 -0.77 13.95 36.51
C GLY A 559 -1.06 14.10 38.00
N ILE A 560 -0.80 15.28 38.58
CA ILE A 560 -1.03 15.52 39.99
C ILE A 560 -2.53 15.58 40.29
N GLU A 561 -3.01 14.68 41.13
CA GLU A 561 -4.42 14.56 41.51
C GLU A 561 -4.65 14.74 43.02
N THR A 562 -3.63 14.55 43.88
CA THR A 562 -3.75 14.54 45.33
C THR A 562 -2.78 15.48 46.02
N ASP A 563 -3.19 15.99 47.23
CA ASP A 563 -2.31 16.81 48.07
C ASP A 563 -1.10 16.03 48.61
N ALA A 564 -1.21 14.70 48.73
CA ALA A 564 -0.08 13.86 49.10
C ALA A 564 1.03 13.84 48.04
N GLN A 565 0.64 13.80 46.76
CA GLN A 565 1.61 13.91 45.63
C GLN A 565 2.27 15.30 45.65
N VAL A 566 1.49 16.37 45.79
CA VAL A 566 2.03 17.74 45.90
C VAL A 566 3.09 17.81 46.98
N LYS A 567 2.76 17.37 48.21
CA LYS A 567 3.69 17.41 49.35
C LYS A 567 4.97 16.61 49.08
N ALA A 568 4.83 15.40 48.56
CA ALA A 568 5.98 14.56 48.24
C ALA A 568 6.91 15.23 47.19
N LEU A 569 6.34 15.86 46.15
CA LEU A 569 7.11 16.58 45.11
C LEU A 569 7.78 17.85 45.68
N GLN A 570 7.14 18.55 46.63
CA GLN A 570 7.76 19.67 47.37
C GLN A 570 8.99 19.21 48.15
N GLU A 571 8.87 18.10 48.89
CA GLU A 571 9.97 17.54 49.71
C GLU A 571 11.17 17.10 48.90
N ILE A 572 11.00 16.69 47.63
CA ILE A 572 12.07 16.30 46.71
C ILE A 572 12.49 17.43 45.77
N HIS A 573 11.96 18.66 45.98
CA HIS A 573 12.31 19.87 45.26
C HIS A 573 12.02 19.83 43.75
N CYS A 574 10.89 19.31 43.34
CA CYS A 574 10.38 19.44 41.97
C CYS A 574 10.13 20.94 41.69
N ASP A 575 10.37 21.38 40.47
CA ASP A 575 10.23 22.78 40.08
C ASP A 575 8.80 23.16 39.74
N VAL A 576 8.20 22.41 38.84
CA VAL A 576 6.87 22.69 38.28
C VAL A 576 6.00 21.43 38.36
N ILE A 577 4.72 21.62 38.61
CA ILE A 577 3.73 20.54 38.70
C ILE A 577 2.51 20.86 37.87
N GLN A 578 1.87 19.83 37.32
CA GLN A 578 0.64 19.92 36.51
C GLN A 578 -0.31 18.78 36.88
N GLY A 579 -1.61 19.06 36.90
CA GLY A 579 -2.60 18.01 37.13
C GLY A 579 -3.99 18.55 37.45
N PHE A 580 -4.95 17.64 37.49
CA PHE A 580 -6.36 17.96 37.77
C PHE A 580 -6.57 18.50 39.16
N ARG A 581 -5.64 18.30 40.08
CA ARG A 581 -5.65 18.94 41.39
C ARG A 581 -5.69 20.46 41.32
N PHE A 582 -5.10 21.05 40.25
CA PHE A 582 -4.96 22.49 40.06
C PHE A 582 -5.90 23.05 39.01
N SER A 583 -5.89 22.46 37.80
CA SER A 583 -6.79 22.87 36.72
C SER A 583 -7.06 21.73 35.75
N HIS A 584 -8.26 21.70 35.19
CA HIS A 584 -8.53 21.05 33.92
C HIS A 584 -8.08 21.96 32.77
N PRO A 585 -7.85 21.42 31.56
CA PRO A 585 -7.62 22.25 30.38
C PRO A 585 -8.77 23.22 30.12
N LEU A 586 -8.48 24.52 30.07
CA LEU A 586 -9.45 25.61 29.87
C LEU A 586 -9.37 26.13 28.44
N PRO A 587 -10.51 26.52 27.82
CA PRO A 587 -10.47 27.27 26.57
C PRO A 587 -9.58 28.51 26.66
N ARG A 588 -8.88 28.85 25.58
CA ARG A 588 -7.93 29.97 25.54
C ARG A 588 -8.43 31.26 26.19
N TRP A 589 -9.68 31.64 25.95
CA TRP A 589 -10.26 32.88 26.47
C TRP A 589 -10.46 32.82 27.98
N GLU A 590 -10.92 31.68 28.54
CA GLU A 590 -11.05 31.48 29.98
C GLU A 590 -9.71 31.49 30.68
N ALA A 591 -8.71 30.86 30.11
CA ALA A 591 -7.35 30.87 30.64
C ALA A 591 -6.77 32.31 30.71
N ILE A 592 -6.99 33.14 29.71
CA ILE A 592 -6.56 34.55 29.71
C ILE A 592 -7.23 35.30 30.87
N GLU A 593 -8.54 35.15 31.05
CA GLU A 593 -9.29 35.82 32.13
C GLU A 593 -8.74 35.41 33.49
N GLN A 594 -8.55 34.11 33.74
CA GLN A 594 -8.03 33.63 35.02
C GLN A 594 -6.60 34.12 35.31
N ILE A 595 -5.70 34.14 34.31
CA ILE A 595 -4.33 34.63 34.46
C ILE A 595 -4.35 36.10 34.84
N ILE A 596 -5.16 36.92 34.19
CA ILE A 596 -5.26 38.37 34.48
C ILE A 596 -5.88 38.61 35.86
N GLN A 597 -6.87 37.84 36.27
CA GLN A 597 -7.51 37.93 37.59
C GLN A 597 -6.53 37.55 38.70
N ASN A 598 -5.82 36.45 38.56
CA ASN A 598 -4.85 35.97 39.57
C ASN A 598 -3.65 36.97 39.77
N ARG A 599 -3.36 37.82 38.80
CA ARG A 599 -2.32 38.85 38.91
C ARG A 599 -2.82 40.07 39.71
N ARG A 600 -4.13 40.31 39.79
CA ARG A 600 -4.73 41.47 40.48
C ARG A 600 -4.96 41.21 41.96
N THR A 601 -4.94 39.93 42.37
CA THR A 601 -5.00 39.47 43.75
C THR A 601 -3.60 39.22 44.32
#